data_a58665e156bc11bd9c4f1bc1b85a8584
#
_entry.id   a58665e156bc11bd9c4f1bc1b85a8584
#
_cell.length_a   1.000
_cell.length_b   1.000
_cell.length_c   1.000
_cell.angle_alpha   90.00
_cell.angle_beta   90.00
_cell.angle_gamma   90.00
#
_symmetry.space_group_name_H-M   'P 1'
#
loop_
_entity.id
_entity.type
_entity.pdbx_description
1 polymer ?
#
loop_
_entity_poly.entity_id
_entity_poly.type
_entity_poly.pdbx_seq_one_letter_code
_entity_poly.pdbx_strand_id
1 'polypeptide(L)'
;AAGHQSALLAPTEVLARQHADSIRALLKPLESAGFPVDLRLLTSSTPAPARREIERLLASGMPIIVVGTHALLYARNLFADLALAVIDEQHRFGVQQRDALRESRNDGLLVHQLVMTATPIPRSVAMTIFGDLDVTVMKGLPSGRKPVTTFVVDAGNAVWMERMWQRAREEIDGGGRVYVVCPRIDEDDHPDVLLEESTAPLASVTATMEMLAGVPSLSGVKAVSVTGRDSSEEKSAAMEAFSSGQAPILVATTVIEVGVDVPEATMMIILDAQQFGLSQLHQLRGRVGRSSRQSICMAVHPSVISDTSAQRLEAFASSTDGFVLAEADLALRREGDVLGSAQSGKTSRLRFLSVVRDGAIIEEARESAGELIAADPSLASYPELAASLNDASSEELVWMERS
;
A
#
# COMPACT_ATOMS: atom_id res chain seq x y z
N ALA A 1 -2.98 -8.35 -27.30
CA ALA A 1 -3.79 -8.14 -28.51
C ALA A 1 -3.15 -7.09 -29.46
N ALA A 2 -2.53 -6.03 -28.90
CA ALA A 2 -1.88 -4.97 -29.71
C ALA A 2 -0.45 -5.37 -30.18
N GLY A 3 0.11 -6.45 -29.69
CA GLY A 3 1.41 -6.95 -30.12
C GLY A 3 2.61 -6.32 -29.40
N HIS A 4 2.40 -5.55 -28.35
CA HIS A 4 3.44 -4.86 -27.61
C HIS A 4 3.86 -5.59 -26.32
N GLN A 5 4.94 -5.11 -25.70
CA GLN A 5 5.42 -5.56 -24.41
C GLN A 5 4.73 -4.82 -23.27
N SER A 6 4.49 -5.52 -22.17
CA SER A 6 3.90 -4.96 -20.96
C SER A 6 4.67 -5.39 -19.71
N ALA A 7 4.81 -4.47 -18.75
CA ALA A 7 5.49 -4.69 -17.49
C ALA A 7 4.53 -4.48 -16.31
N LEU A 8 4.54 -5.36 -15.30
CA LEU A 8 3.87 -5.15 -14.03
C LEU A 8 4.91 -5.22 -12.90
N LEU A 9 5.05 -4.12 -12.19
CA LEU A 9 5.97 -3.97 -11.08
C LEU A 9 5.23 -4.14 -9.75
N ALA A 10 5.68 -5.08 -8.93
CA ALA A 10 5.17 -5.32 -7.59
C ALA A 10 6.28 -5.09 -6.54
N PRO A 11 5.96 -4.63 -5.32
CA PRO A 11 6.96 -4.30 -4.31
C PRO A 11 7.70 -5.51 -3.73
N THR A 12 7.06 -6.68 -3.75
CA THR A 12 7.64 -7.92 -3.20
C THR A 12 7.50 -9.08 -4.17
N GLU A 13 8.38 -10.08 -4.01
CA GLU A 13 8.35 -11.29 -4.83
C GLU A 13 7.04 -12.09 -4.64
N VAL A 14 6.50 -12.12 -3.43
CA VAL A 14 5.23 -12.78 -3.13
C VAL A 14 4.09 -12.15 -3.93
N LEU A 15 3.98 -10.82 -3.92
CA LEU A 15 2.97 -10.11 -4.71
C LEU A 15 3.19 -10.28 -6.21
N ALA A 16 4.44 -10.26 -6.68
CA ALA A 16 4.73 -10.50 -8.09
C ALA A 16 4.25 -11.89 -8.54
N ARG A 17 4.46 -12.93 -7.73
CA ARG A 17 3.96 -14.28 -7.97
C ARG A 17 2.43 -14.32 -7.98
N GLN A 18 1.76 -13.72 -7.00
CA GLN A 18 0.30 -13.65 -6.92
C GLN A 18 -0.30 -12.94 -8.15
N HIS A 19 0.27 -11.81 -8.58
CA HIS A 19 -0.14 -11.13 -9.81
C HIS A 19 0.06 -12.02 -11.04
N ALA A 20 1.22 -12.67 -11.17
CA ALA A 20 1.49 -13.56 -12.29
C ALA A 20 0.48 -14.71 -12.34
N ASP A 21 0.14 -15.32 -11.22
CA ASP A 21 -0.82 -16.42 -11.15
C ASP A 21 -2.26 -15.96 -11.46
N SER A 22 -2.66 -14.82 -10.93
CA SER A 22 -3.97 -14.21 -11.21
C SER A 22 -4.12 -13.84 -12.69
N ILE A 23 -3.11 -13.20 -13.28
CA ILE A 23 -3.12 -12.83 -14.69
C ILE A 23 -3.12 -14.08 -15.55
N ARG A 24 -2.31 -15.09 -15.22
CA ARG A 24 -2.30 -16.38 -15.94
C ARG A 24 -3.68 -17.05 -15.94
N ALA A 25 -4.37 -17.02 -14.79
CA ALA A 25 -5.73 -17.55 -14.70
C ALA A 25 -6.72 -16.77 -15.59
N LEU A 26 -6.62 -15.45 -15.64
CA LEU A 26 -7.44 -14.60 -16.49
C LEU A 26 -7.14 -14.77 -17.99
N LEU A 27 -5.92 -15.14 -18.36
CA LEU A 27 -5.50 -15.32 -19.75
C LEU A 27 -5.89 -16.69 -20.32
N LYS A 28 -6.18 -17.70 -19.50
CA LYS A 28 -6.58 -19.06 -19.95
C LYS A 28 -7.67 -19.07 -21.03
N PRO A 29 -8.76 -18.30 -20.97
CA PRO A 29 -9.76 -18.26 -22.02
C PRO A 29 -9.21 -17.79 -23.36
N LEU A 30 -8.28 -16.83 -23.37
CA LEU A 30 -7.62 -16.33 -24.58
C LEU A 30 -6.71 -17.37 -25.20
N GLU A 31 -5.92 -18.08 -24.38
CA GLU A 31 -5.08 -19.18 -24.84
C GLU A 31 -5.93 -20.30 -25.46
N SER A 32 -7.07 -20.64 -24.85
CA SER A 32 -8.04 -21.62 -25.38
C SER A 32 -8.67 -21.16 -26.70
N ALA A 33 -8.75 -19.85 -26.93
CA ALA A 33 -9.25 -19.27 -28.18
C ALA A 33 -8.16 -19.12 -29.28
N GLY A 34 -6.95 -19.65 -29.04
CA GLY A 34 -5.84 -19.60 -30.00
C GLY A 34 -4.99 -18.32 -29.96
N PHE A 35 -5.10 -17.54 -28.88
CA PHE A 35 -4.27 -16.34 -28.65
C PHE A 35 -3.28 -16.60 -27.49
N PRO A 36 -2.14 -17.28 -27.74
CA PRO A 36 -1.16 -17.54 -26.70
C PRO A 36 -0.54 -16.21 -26.21
N VAL A 37 -0.44 -16.08 -24.90
CA VAL A 37 0.20 -14.91 -24.26
C VAL A 37 1.41 -15.40 -23.45
N ASP A 38 2.60 -14.93 -23.80
CA ASP A 38 3.80 -15.23 -23.02
C ASP A 38 3.83 -14.36 -21.76
N LEU A 39 3.71 -15.01 -20.59
CA LEU A 39 3.76 -14.34 -19.27
C LEU A 39 4.96 -14.89 -18.49
N ARG A 40 5.87 -14.02 -18.10
CA ARG A 40 7.10 -14.35 -17.37
C ARG A 40 7.17 -13.63 -16.03
N LEU A 41 7.86 -14.25 -15.08
CA LEU A 41 8.15 -13.70 -13.76
C LEU A 41 9.65 -13.38 -13.67
N LEU A 42 10.00 -12.12 -13.34
CA LEU A 42 11.36 -11.64 -13.19
C LEU A 42 11.55 -11.04 -11.79
N THR A 43 12.22 -11.80 -10.91
CA THR A 43 12.52 -11.42 -9.54
C THR A 43 14.00 -11.62 -9.23
N SER A 44 14.43 -11.28 -8.01
CA SER A 44 15.81 -11.54 -7.55
C SER A 44 16.12 -13.02 -7.51
N SER A 45 15.14 -13.88 -7.22
CA SER A 45 15.29 -15.34 -7.16
C SER A 45 15.21 -16.04 -8.52
N THR A 46 14.95 -15.30 -9.62
CA THR A 46 14.87 -15.89 -10.96
C THR A 46 16.24 -16.47 -11.36
N PRO A 47 16.33 -17.79 -11.69
CA PRO A 47 17.59 -18.43 -12.08
C PRO A 47 18.24 -17.76 -13.30
N ALA A 48 19.58 -17.69 -13.32
CA ALA A 48 20.33 -17.00 -14.37
C ALA A 48 19.99 -17.45 -15.81
N PRO A 49 19.76 -18.73 -16.12
CA PRO A 49 19.32 -19.13 -17.46
C PRO A 49 17.96 -18.57 -17.85
N ALA A 50 16.98 -18.62 -16.95
CA ALA A 50 15.63 -18.08 -17.17
C ALA A 50 15.66 -16.55 -17.30
N ARG A 51 16.47 -15.85 -16.50
CA ARG A 51 16.70 -14.42 -16.60
C ARG A 51 17.21 -14.03 -17.99
N ARG A 52 18.26 -14.70 -18.48
CA ARG A 52 18.83 -14.43 -19.83
C ARG A 52 17.79 -14.65 -20.94
N GLU A 53 16.95 -15.67 -20.80
CA GLU A 53 15.88 -15.92 -21.77
C GLU A 53 14.85 -14.78 -21.76
N ILE A 54 14.41 -14.30 -20.59
CA ILE A 54 13.51 -13.15 -20.48
C ILE A 54 14.17 -11.90 -21.09
N GLU A 55 15.40 -11.60 -20.74
CA GLU A 55 16.16 -10.47 -21.29
C GLU A 55 16.26 -10.51 -22.83
N ARG A 56 16.50 -11.70 -23.38
CA ARG A 56 16.50 -11.90 -24.83
C ARG A 56 15.14 -11.65 -25.48
N LEU A 57 14.05 -12.10 -24.85
CA LEU A 57 12.68 -11.86 -25.31
C LEU A 57 12.34 -10.37 -25.26
N LEU A 58 12.72 -9.66 -24.20
CA LEU A 58 12.53 -8.22 -24.08
C LEU A 58 13.26 -7.45 -25.20
N ALA A 59 14.51 -7.82 -25.45
CA ALA A 59 15.33 -7.18 -26.50
C ALA A 59 14.83 -7.49 -27.92
N SER A 60 14.08 -8.56 -28.14
CA SER A 60 13.56 -8.95 -29.45
C SER A 60 12.29 -8.17 -29.85
N GLY A 61 11.66 -7.42 -28.93
CA GLY A 61 10.39 -6.75 -29.20
C GLY A 61 9.17 -7.68 -29.31
N MET A 62 9.34 -8.97 -29.06
CA MET A 62 8.20 -9.91 -29.09
C MET A 62 7.16 -9.57 -28.01
N PRO A 63 5.87 -9.72 -28.30
CA PRO A 63 4.81 -9.48 -27.33
C PRO A 63 4.97 -10.36 -26.10
N ILE A 64 5.10 -9.75 -24.93
CA ILE A 64 5.28 -10.45 -23.67
C ILE A 64 4.71 -9.64 -22.52
N ILE A 65 4.19 -10.29 -21.50
CA ILE A 65 3.86 -9.70 -20.22
C ILE A 65 4.91 -10.14 -19.22
N VAL A 66 5.63 -9.18 -18.60
CA VAL A 66 6.59 -9.48 -17.55
C VAL A 66 6.10 -8.92 -16.24
N VAL A 67 5.95 -9.79 -15.25
CA VAL A 67 5.63 -9.41 -13.87
C VAL A 67 6.94 -9.52 -13.06
N GLY A 68 7.23 -8.52 -12.23
CA GLY A 68 8.47 -8.59 -11.46
C GLY A 68 8.56 -7.59 -10.33
N THR A 69 9.72 -7.59 -9.69
CA THR A 69 10.07 -6.65 -8.61
C THR A 69 11.07 -5.61 -9.12
N HIS A 70 11.83 -4.99 -8.23
CA HIS A 70 12.93 -4.08 -8.61
C HIS A 70 13.87 -4.66 -9.67
N ALA A 71 13.98 -5.98 -9.80
CA ALA A 71 14.74 -6.62 -10.86
C ALA A 71 14.29 -6.18 -12.26
N LEU A 72 13.02 -5.84 -12.43
CA LEU A 72 12.44 -5.35 -13.67
C LEU A 72 12.94 -3.94 -14.02
N LEU A 73 13.18 -3.09 -13.02
CA LEU A 73 13.72 -1.74 -13.21
C LEU A 73 15.17 -1.78 -13.76
N TYR A 74 15.95 -2.77 -13.35
CA TYR A 74 17.31 -2.96 -13.91
C TYR A 74 17.27 -3.47 -15.36
N ALA A 75 16.20 -4.18 -15.74
CA ALA A 75 16.00 -4.66 -17.10
C ALA A 75 15.31 -3.64 -18.04
N ARG A 76 14.97 -2.43 -17.55
CA ARG A 76 14.19 -1.43 -18.31
C ARG A 76 14.75 -1.09 -19.69
N ASN A 77 16.07 -0.98 -19.80
CA ASN A 77 16.75 -0.65 -21.05
C ASN A 77 16.74 -1.80 -22.08
N LEU A 78 16.23 -2.97 -21.70
CA LEU A 78 16.15 -4.16 -22.57
C LEU A 78 14.79 -4.23 -23.28
N PHE A 79 13.80 -3.47 -22.85
CA PHE A 79 12.51 -3.44 -23.55
C PHE A 79 12.66 -2.75 -24.91
N ALA A 80 12.43 -3.50 -25.98
CA ALA A 80 12.45 -2.95 -27.33
C ALA A 80 11.14 -2.24 -27.70
N ASP A 81 10.01 -2.66 -27.09
CA ASP A 81 8.67 -2.11 -27.41
C ASP A 81 7.73 -2.14 -26.20
N LEU A 82 8.13 -1.52 -25.09
CA LEU A 82 7.29 -1.39 -23.90
C LEU A 82 6.16 -0.38 -24.16
N ALA A 83 4.90 -0.82 -24.14
CA ALA A 83 3.76 0.05 -24.35
C ALA A 83 2.96 0.32 -23.06
N LEU A 84 2.99 -0.60 -22.10
CA LEU A 84 2.26 -0.47 -20.84
C LEU A 84 3.14 -0.84 -19.65
N ALA A 85 3.25 0.05 -18.68
CA ALA A 85 3.85 -0.18 -17.37
C ALA A 85 2.79 -0.06 -16.29
N VAL A 86 2.58 -1.12 -15.50
CA VAL A 86 1.69 -1.14 -14.34
C VAL A 86 2.55 -1.19 -13.09
N ILE A 87 2.32 -0.28 -12.16
CA ILE A 87 3.06 -0.16 -10.89
C ILE A 87 2.08 -0.33 -9.75
N ASP A 88 2.25 -1.40 -8.98
CA ASP A 88 1.43 -1.66 -7.79
C ASP A 88 2.11 -1.14 -6.53
N GLU A 89 1.32 -0.67 -5.56
CA GLU A 89 1.78 -0.09 -4.28
C GLU A 89 2.83 1.02 -4.48
N GLN A 90 2.47 2.03 -5.25
CA GLN A 90 3.31 3.16 -5.68
C GLN A 90 4.21 3.73 -4.58
N HIS A 91 3.71 3.85 -3.35
CA HIS A 91 4.42 4.45 -2.22
C HIS A 91 5.71 3.69 -1.82
N ARG A 92 5.87 2.46 -2.29
CA ARG A 92 7.07 1.61 -2.08
C ARG A 92 8.17 1.87 -3.11
N PHE A 93 7.90 2.68 -4.13
CA PHE A 93 8.86 3.00 -5.19
C PHE A 93 9.18 4.50 -5.20
N GLY A 94 10.44 4.84 -5.29
CA GLY A 94 10.87 6.23 -5.44
C GLY A 94 10.42 6.84 -6.77
N VAL A 95 10.30 8.17 -6.83
CA VAL A 95 9.89 8.91 -8.05
C VAL A 95 10.79 8.54 -9.24
N GLN A 96 12.11 8.55 -9.06
CA GLN A 96 13.07 8.19 -10.10
C GLN A 96 12.91 6.77 -10.65
N GLN A 97 12.42 5.84 -9.83
CA GLN A 97 12.21 4.45 -10.24
C GLN A 97 10.98 4.30 -11.14
N ARG A 98 9.97 5.15 -10.96
CA ARG A 98 8.76 5.18 -11.78
C ARG A 98 9.02 5.81 -13.14
N ASP A 99 9.71 6.95 -13.16
CA ASP A 99 10.07 7.66 -14.38
C ASP A 99 10.97 6.82 -15.27
N ALA A 100 11.79 5.98 -14.68
CA ALA A 100 12.68 5.07 -15.40
C ALA A 100 11.97 4.09 -16.36
N LEU A 101 10.70 3.72 -16.10
CA LEU A 101 9.91 2.90 -17.03
C LEU A 101 9.19 3.76 -18.09
N ARG A 102 8.88 5.02 -17.78
CA ARG A 102 8.22 5.94 -18.70
C ARG A 102 9.12 6.30 -19.88
N GLU A 103 10.42 6.45 -19.63
CA GLU A 103 11.43 6.85 -20.62
C GLU A 103 12.05 5.66 -21.39
N SER A 104 11.55 4.43 -21.21
CA SER A 104 12.20 3.24 -21.77
C SER A 104 11.98 3.01 -23.27
N ARG A 105 11.17 3.84 -23.97
CA ARG A 105 10.97 3.73 -25.43
C ARG A 105 11.99 4.54 -26.21
N ASN A 106 12.54 3.90 -27.26
CA ASN A 106 13.54 4.51 -28.14
C ASN A 106 12.92 5.23 -29.38
N ASP A 107 11.59 5.12 -29.56
CA ASP A 107 10.87 5.66 -30.72
C ASP A 107 10.25 7.05 -30.47
N GLY A 108 10.51 7.65 -29.32
CA GLY A 108 9.96 8.96 -28.92
C GLY A 108 8.51 8.92 -28.44
N LEU A 109 7.88 7.73 -28.37
CA LEU A 109 6.56 7.57 -27.80
C LEU A 109 6.68 7.34 -26.27
N LEU A 110 5.69 7.83 -25.53
CA LEU A 110 5.62 7.60 -24.09
C LEU A 110 5.00 6.23 -23.78
N VAL A 111 5.51 5.58 -22.75
CA VAL A 111 4.90 4.37 -22.19
C VAL A 111 3.62 4.75 -21.47
N HIS A 112 2.51 4.08 -21.75
CA HIS A 112 1.30 4.19 -20.93
C HIS A 112 1.59 3.67 -19.54
N GLN A 113 1.32 4.49 -18.53
CA GLN A 113 1.59 4.14 -17.13
C GLN A 113 0.29 4.05 -16.34
N LEU A 114 0.07 2.92 -15.67
CA LEU A 114 -0.98 2.74 -14.68
C LEU A 114 -0.33 2.58 -13.30
N VAL A 115 -0.60 3.50 -12.42
CA VAL A 115 -0.09 3.47 -11.05
C VAL A 115 -1.23 3.17 -10.10
N MET A 116 -1.04 2.16 -9.25
CA MET A 116 -2.03 1.70 -8.31
C MET A 116 -1.54 1.86 -6.88
N THR A 117 -2.45 2.19 -5.97
CA THR A 117 -2.18 2.22 -4.54
C THR A 117 -3.41 1.81 -3.76
N ALA A 118 -3.21 1.00 -2.70
CA ALA A 118 -4.24 0.70 -1.72
C ALA A 118 -4.31 1.75 -0.62
N THR A 119 -3.31 2.62 -0.50
CA THR A 119 -3.35 3.79 0.40
C THR A 119 -4.10 4.91 -0.28
N PRO A 120 -5.29 5.28 0.20
CA PRO A 120 -6.00 6.42 -0.34
C PRO A 120 -5.15 7.68 -0.11
N ILE A 121 -4.87 8.38 -1.19
CA ILE A 121 -4.27 9.72 -1.13
C ILE A 121 -5.43 10.70 -1.25
N PRO A 122 -5.59 11.66 -0.31
CA PRO A 122 -6.62 12.68 -0.45
C PRO A 122 -6.55 13.31 -1.84
N ARG A 123 -7.71 13.52 -2.47
CA ARG A 123 -7.76 13.98 -3.87
C ARG A 123 -6.99 15.28 -4.08
N SER A 124 -7.09 16.21 -3.15
CA SER A 124 -6.35 17.48 -3.16
C SER A 124 -4.83 17.28 -3.15
N VAL A 125 -4.34 16.33 -2.34
CA VAL A 125 -2.91 15.96 -2.29
C VAL A 125 -2.48 15.29 -3.59
N ALA A 126 -3.30 14.37 -4.10
CA ALA A 126 -3.02 13.68 -5.36
C ALA A 126 -2.94 14.67 -6.53
N MET A 127 -3.86 15.64 -6.61
CA MET A 127 -3.87 16.68 -7.63
C MET A 127 -2.66 17.61 -7.54
N THR A 128 -2.13 17.85 -6.35
CA THR A 128 -0.97 18.72 -6.15
C THR A 128 0.35 18.02 -6.46
N ILE A 129 0.45 16.72 -6.09
CA ILE A 129 1.67 15.93 -6.26
C ILE A 129 1.74 15.28 -7.64
N PHE A 130 0.60 14.87 -8.19
CA PHE A 130 0.48 14.13 -9.46
C PHE A 130 -0.36 14.92 -10.47
N GLY A 131 -0.10 16.21 -10.60
CA GLY A 131 -0.88 17.12 -11.43
C GLY A 131 -0.98 16.72 -12.91
N ASP A 132 -0.06 15.91 -13.40
CA ASP A 132 0.00 15.36 -14.76
C ASP A 132 -0.72 14.01 -14.93
N LEU A 133 -1.25 13.42 -13.84
CA LEU A 133 -1.92 12.13 -13.89
C LEU A 133 -3.45 12.24 -13.78
N ASP A 134 -4.15 11.42 -14.56
CA ASP A 134 -5.58 11.21 -14.38
C ASP A 134 -5.82 10.27 -13.20
N VAL A 135 -6.68 10.69 -12.27
CA VAL A 135 -7.00 9.92 -11.07
C VAL A 135 -8.35 9.24 -11.21
N THR A 136 -8.34 7.91 -11.17
CA THR A 136 -9.57 7.11 -11.11
C THR A 136 -9.71 6.46 -9.74
N VAL A 137 -10.84 6.68 -9.08
CA VAL A 137 -11.13 6.15 -7.76
C VAL A 137 -12.11 4.99 -7.87
N MET A 138 -11.71 3.82 -7.40
CA MET A 138 -12.59 2.66 -7.28
C MET A 138 -13.29 2.70 -5.91
N LYS A 139 -14.59 2.98 -5.90
CA LYS A 139 -15.40 3.05 -4.67
C LYS A 139 -16.09 1.72 -4.39
N GLY A 140 -16.27 1.42 -3.10
CA GLY A 140 -17.02 0.26 -2.62
C GLY A 140 -16.19 -0.99 -2.39
N LEU A 141 -16.82 -1.98 -1.78
CA LEU A 141 -16.24 -3.30 -1.56
C LEU A 141 -16.57 -4.23 -2.74
N PRO A 142 -15.67 -5.16 -3.09
CA PRO A 142 -16.00 -6.22 -4.04
C PRO A 142 -17.26 -6.99 -3.63
N SER A 143 -18.01 -7.48 -4.60
CA SER A 143 -19.25 -8.21 -4.35
C SER A 143 -19.02 -9.40 -3.40
N GLY A 144 -19.93 -9.56 -2.42
CA GLY A 144 -19.87 -10.65 -1.44
C GLY A 144 -19.00 -10.39 -0.21
N ARG A 145 -18.27 -9.27 -0.13
CA ARG A 145 -17.53 -8.90 1.07
C ARG A 145 -18.40 -8.14 2.06
N LYS A 146 -18.19 -8.41 3.36
CA LYS A 146 -18.84 -7.67 4.45
C LYS A 146 -17.87 -6.62 5.02
N PRO A 147 -18.38 -5.46 5.46
CA PRO A 147 -17.55 -4.48 6.15
C PRO A 147 -16.92 -5.09 7.41
N VAL A 148 -15.68 -4.73 7.69
CA VAL A 148 -14.98 -5.11 8.93
C VAL A 148 -15.46 -4.21 10.05
N THR A 149 -15.97 -4.81 11.13
CA THR A 149 -16.36 -4.05 12.33
C THR A 149 -15.12 -3.72 13.14
N THR A 150 -14.91 -2.44 13.45
CA THR A 150 -13.75 -1.98 14.20
C THR A 150 -14.14 -1.57 15.61
N PHE A 151 -13.37 -2.01 16.61
CA PHE A 151 -13.50 -1.64 18.01
C PHE A 151 -12.21 -1.02 18.52
N VAL A 152 -12.33 0.00 19.35
CA VAL A 152 -11.23 0.59 20.10
C VAL A 152 -11.27 0.01 21.51
N VAL A 153 -10.15 -0.54 21.99
CA VAL A 153 -10.06 -1.30 23.24
C VAL A 153 -9.02 -0.67 24.14
N ASP A 154 -9.42 -0.27 25.33
CA ASP A 154 -8.50 0.18 26.37
C ASP A 154 -7.81 -1.03 27.04
N ALA A 155 -6.49 -1.12 26.93
CA ALA A 155 -5.66 -2.17 27.53
C ALA A 155 -5.74 -2.20 29.06
N GLY A 156 -6.03 -1.07 29.71
CA GLY A 156 -6.25 -1.00 31.16
C GLY A 156 -7.56 -1.63 31.62
N ASN A 157 -8.50 -1.89 30.71
CA ASN A 157 -9.74 -2.59 31.03
C ASN A 157 -9.58 -4.11 30.92
N ALA A 158 -9.27 -4.75 32.01
CA ALA A 158 -9.04 -6.20 32.08
C ALA A 158 -10.21 -7.04 31.55
N VAL A 159 -11.46 -6.59 31.75
CA VAL A 159 -12.65 -7.29 31.26
C VAL A 159 -12.71 -7.29 29.74
N TRP A 160 -12.39 -6.15 29.12
CA TRP A 160 -12.37 -6.02 27.66
C TRP A 160 -11.21 -6.80 27.04
N MET A 161 -10.05 -6.78 27.69
CA MET A 161 -8.89 -7.56 27.25
C MET A 161 -9.16 -9.07 27.29
N GLU A 162 -9.76 -9.56 28.38
CA GLU A 162 -10.17 -10.96 28.50
C GLU A 162 -11.22 -11.31 27.42
N ARG A 163 -12.23 -10.48 27.23
CA ARG A 163 -13.26 -10.69 26.22
C ARG A 163 -12.68 -10.70 24.79
N MET A 164 -11.68 -9.88 24.52
CA MET A 164 -10.97 -9.85 23.23
C MET A 164 -10.30 -11.21 22.95
N TRP A 165 -9.59 -11.79 23.92
CA TRP A 165 -8.96 -13.10 23.74
C TRP A 165 -9.98 -14.25 23.67
N GLN A 166 -11.07 -14.17 24.40
CA GLN A 166 -12.19 -15.10 24.24
C GLN A 166 -12.79 -15.01 22.83
N ARG A 167 -12.93 -13.80 22.30
CA ARG A 167 -13.42 -13.61 20.94
C ARG A 167 -12.45 -14.17 19.90
N ALA A 168 -11.15 -14.00 20.10
CA ALA A 168 -10.13 -14.62 19.26
C ALA A 168 -10.27 -16.14 19.24
N ARG A 169 -10.52 -16.77 20.42
CA ARG A 169 -10.80 -18.20 20.51
C ARG A 169 -12.05 -18.61 19.73
N GLU A 170 -13.15 -17.87 19.87
CA GLU A 170 -14.39 -18.12 19.14
C GLU A 170 -14.18 -18.09 17.60
N GLU A 171 -13.38 -17.12 17.11
CA GLU A 171 -13.04 -17.04 15.70
C GLU A 171 -12.24 -18.27 15.23
N ILE A 172 -11.25 -18.69 16.04
CA ILE A 172 -10.41 -19.86 15.74
C ILE A 172 -11.24 -21.14 15.73
N ASP A 173 -12.09 -21.35 16.74
CA ASP A 173 -12.97 -22.51 16.84
C ASP A 173 -13.97 -22.56 15.67
N GLY A 174 -14.36 -21.39 15.15
CA GLY A 174 -15.13 -21.24 13.91
C GLY A 174 -14.31 -21.44 12.62
N GLY A 175 -13.03 -21.81 12.70
CA GLY A 175 -12.14 -22.01 11.56
C GLY A 175 -11.55 -20.70 10.99
N GLY A 176 -11.66 -19.57 11.74
CA GLY A 176 -11.03 -18.31 11.40
C GLY A 176 -9.53 -18.28 11.74
N ARG A 177 -8.86 -17.23 11.29
CA ARG A 177 -7.46 -16.91 11.62
C ARG A 177 -7.38 -15.53 12.25
N VAL A 178 -6.43 -15.35 13.16
CA VAL A 178 -6.25 -14.13 13.95
C VAL A 178 -4.87 -13.55 13.69
N TYR A 179 -4.83 -12.30 13.20
CA TYR A 179 -3.61 -11.49 13.17
C TYR A 179 -3.47 -10.73 14.50
N VAL A 180 -2.25 -10.69 15.03
CA VAL A 180 -1.87 -9.82 16.16
C VAL A 180 -0.69 -8.96 15.68
N VAL A 181 -0.85 -7.66 15.65
CA VAL A 181 0.16 -6.73 15.14
C VAL A 181 0.75 -5.95 16.29
N CYS A 182 2.09 -5.90 16.34
CA CYS A 182 2.86 -5.18 17.32
C CYS A 182 3.67 -4.06 16.63
N PRO A 183 3.95 -2.92 17.32
CA PRO A 183 4.74 -1.83 16.75
C PRO A 183 6.23 -2.16 16.60
N ARG A 184 6.76 -3.17 17.32
CA ARG A 184 8.18 -3.54 17.32
C ARG A 184 8.41 -5.04 17.42
N ILE A 185 9.65 -5.48 17.12
CA ILE A 185 10.03 -6.89 17.16
C ILE A 185 10.37 -7.28 18.59
N ASP A 186 11.36 -6.60 19.20
CA ASP A 186 11.86 -6.82 20.55
C ASP A 186 11.66 -5.58 21.43
N GLU A 187 11.83 -5.74 22.75
CA GLU A 187 11.66 -4.66 23.71
C GLU A 187 12.68 -3.52 23.53
N ASP A 188 13.88 -3.83 23.06
CA ASP A 188 14.97 -2.87 22.85
C ASP A 188 14.91 -2.18 21.47
N ASP A 189 14.00 -2.61 20.58
CA ASP A 189 13.86 -2.02 19.26
C ASP A 189 13.21 -0.63 19.36
N HIS A 190 13.80 0.33 18.65
CA HIS A 190 13.15 1.61 18.38
C HIS A 190 12.25 1.42 17.13
N PRO A 191 10.92 1.61 17.23
CA PRO A 191 10.07 1.62 16.05
C PRO A 191 10.52 2.73 15.09
N ASP A 192 10.49 2.46 13.80
CA ASP A 192 10.90 3.41 12.76
C ASP A 192 10.12 4.73 12.82
N VAL A 193 8.90 4.70 13.35
CA VAL A 193 8.05 5.89 13.56
C VAL A 193 7.28 5.72 14.86
N LEU A 194 7.66 6.51 15.88
CA LEU A 194 6.83 6.74 17.07
C LEU A 194 5.99 7.99 16.81
N LEU A 195 4.68 7.83 16.74
CA LEU A 195 3.76 8.96 16.62
C LEU A 195 3.49 9.61 17.99
N GLU A 196 3.78 8.90 19.07
CA GLU A 196 3.56 9.35 20.44
C GLU A 196 4.61 8.76 21.38
N GLU A 197 5.17 9.60 22.27
CA GLU A 197 6.05 9.12 23.34
C GLU A 197 5.22 8.26 24.31
N SER A 198 5.67 7.03 24.55
CA SER A 198 5.05 6.13 25.50
C SER A 198 5.86 6.07 26.80
N THR A 199 5.20 6.25 27.93
CA THR A 199 5.81 6.07 29.25
C THR A 199 5.85 4.60 29.69
N ALA A 200 5.11 3.73 29.01
CA ALA A 200 5.09 2.27 29.22
C ALA A 200 5.84 1.55 28.08
N PRO A 201 6.40 0.36 28.34
CA PRO A 201 6.96 -0.47 27.29
C PRO A 201 5.90 -0.79 26.23
N LEU A 202 6.23 -0.57 24.95
CA LEU A 202 5.36 -0.91 23.83
C LEU A 202 5.34 -2.42 23.62
N ALA A 203 4.23 -2.93 23.10
CA ALA A 203 4.08 -4.31 22.71
C ALA A 203 5.14 -4.71 21.66
N SER A 204 5.81 -5.83 21.89
CA SER A 204 6.75 -6.44 20.95
C SER A 204 6.25 -7.81 20.50
N VAL A 205 6.74 -8.29 19.37
CA VAL A 205 6.40 -9.63 18.85
C VAL A 205 6.85 -10.69 19.85
N THR A 206 8.06 -10.57 20.39
CA THR A 206 8.63 -11.53 21.35
C THR A 206 7.79 -11.58 22.63
N ALA A 207 7.56 -10.44 23.30
CA ALA A 207 6.75 -10.39 24.50
C ALA A 207 5.29 -10.84 24.28
N THR A 208 4.72 -10.53 23.12
CA THR A 208 3.37 -10.95 22.77
C THR A 208 3.27 -12.46 22.58
N MET A 209 4.26 -13.10 21.95
CA MET A 209 4.31 -14.57 21.84
C MET A 209 4.36 -15.24 23.22
N GLU A 210 5.16 -14.72 24.12
CA GLU A 210 5.24 -15.22 25.52
C GLU A 210 3.92 -14.99 26.25
N MET A 211 3.32 -13.81 26.14
CA MET A 211 2.04 -13.48 26.77
C MET A 211 0.92 -14.41 26.28
N LEU A 212 0.84 -14.68 24.98
CA LEU A 212 -0.19 -15.55 24.39
C LEU A 212 -0.15 -16.97 24.96
N ALA A 213 1.04 -17.51 25.26
CA ALA A 213 1.20 -18.82 25.88
C ALA A 213 0.56 -18.91 27.29
N GLY A 214 0.43 -17.77 27.97
CA GLY A 214 -0.19 -17.63 29.29
C GLY A 214 -1.67 -17.29 29.29
N VAL A 215 -2.29 -16.98 28.12
CA VAL A 215 -3.72 -16.61 28.03
C VAL A 215 -4.61 -17.83 28.18
N PRO A 216 -5.45 -17.95 29.26
CA PRO A 216 -6.23 -19.16 29.52
C PRO A 216 -7.20 -19.51 28.37
N SER A 217 -7.86 -18.52 27.79
CA SER A 217 -8.81 -18.72 26.68
C SER A 217 -8.16 -19.25 25.41
N LEU A 218 -6.84 -19.07 25.23
CA LEU A 218 -6.06 -19.54 24.08
C LEU A 218 -5.27 -20.83 24.37
N SER A 219 -5.53 -21.49 25.49
CA SER A 219 -4.85 -22.74 25.83
C SER A 219 -4.95 -23.77 24.71
N GLY A 220 -3.80 -24.35 24.33
CA GLY A 220 -3.70 -25.33 23.25
C GLY A 220 -3.72 -24.73 21.83
N VAL A 221 -3.88 -23.41 21.65
CA VAL A 221 -3.79 -22.73 20.36
C VAL A 221 -2.33 -22.45 20.03
N LYS A 222 -1.92 -22.82 18.82
CA LYS A 222 -0.56 -22.52 18.33
C LYS A 222 -0.51 -21.12 17.73
N ALA A 223 0.56 -20.41 18.00
CA ALA A 223 0.89 -19.13 17.34
C ALA A 223 2.23 -19.24 16.61
N VAL A 224 2.37 -18.49 15.54
CA VAL A 224 3.64 -18.28 14.80
C VAL A 224 3.89 -16.79 14.69
N SER A 225 5.14 -16.42 14.45
CA SER A 225 5.53 -15.02 14.26
C SER A 225 6.12 -14.78 12.87
N VAL A 226 5.97 -13.55 12.36
CA VAL A 226 6.63 -13.07 11.15
C VAL A 226 7.15 -11.66 11.40
N THR A 227 8.45 -11.47 11.20
CA THR A 227 9.13 -10.20 11.42
C THR A 227 9.98 -9.78 10.21
N GLY A 228 10.49 -8.56 10.22
CA GLY A 228 11.42 -8.09 9.19
C GLY A 228 12.73 -8.85 9.15
N ARG A 229 13.14 -9.47 10.27
CA ARG A 229 14.42 -10.17 10.42
C ARG A 229 14.42 -11.60 9.89
N ASP A 230 13.23 -12.18 9.70
CA ASP A 230 13.10 -13.57 9.24
C ASP A 230 13.54 -13.71 7.78
N SER A 231 14.13 -14.84 7.45
CA SER A 231 14.44 -15.20 6.07
C SER A 231 13.18 -15.42 5.24
N SER A 232 13.31 -15.46 3.93
CA SER A 232 12.16 -15.70 3.03
C SER A 232 11.55 -17.08 3.25
N GLU A 233 12.36 -18.09 3.58
CA GLU A 233 11.92 -19.45 3.88
C GLU A 233 11.13 -19.50 5.19
N GLU A 234 11.61 -18.85 6.26
CA GLU A 234 10.93 -18.76 7.55
C GLU A 234 9.59 -18.05 7.44
N LYS A 235 9.56 -16.90 6.73
CA LYS A 235 8.31 -16.19 6.43
C LYS A 235 7.31 -17.06 5.68
N SER A 236 7.77 -17.80 4.68
CA SER A 236 6.91 -18.69 3.89
C SER A 236 6.34 -19.82 4.73
N ALA A 237 7.18 -20.46 5.57
CA ALA A 237 6.75 -21.55 6.47
C ALA A 237 5.74 -21.06 7.51
N ALA A 238 5.97 -19.90 8.12
CA ALA A 238 5.04 -19.31 9.09
C ALA A 238 3.70 -18.94 8.44
N MET A 239 3.73 -18.36 7.23
CA MET A 239 2.52 -18.02 6.48
C MET A 239 1.74 -19.26 6.04
N GLU A 240 2.40 -20.35 5.67
CA GLU A 240 1.78 -21.63 5.36
C GLU A 240 1.12 -22.25 6.58
N ALA A 241 1.80 -22.28 7.74
CA ALA A 241 1.25 -22.76 9.00
C ALA A 241 0.01 -21.95 9.42
N PHE A 242 0.03 -20.63 9.21
CA PHE A 242 -1.08 -19.74 9.50
C PHE A 242 -2.26 -19.96 8.54
N SER A 243 -2.03 -19.95 7.24
CA SER A 243 -3.08 -20.11 6.23
C SER A 243 -3.75 -21.47 6.28
N SER A 244 -2.97 -22.54 6.51
CA SER A 244 -3.50 -23.90 6.69
C SER A 244 -4.26 -24.10 8.01
N GLY A 245 -4.04 -23.22 9.01
CA GLY A 245 -4.62 -23.31 10.35
C GLY A 245 -3.88 -24.22 11.30
N GLN A 246 -2.71 -24.70 10.98
CA GLN A 246 -1.84 -25.38 11.93
C GLN A 246 -1.42 -24.48 13.08
N ALA A 247 -1.26 -23.17 12.79
CA ALA A 247 -1.06 -22.12 13.78
C ALA A 247 -2.04 -20.96 13.45
N PRO A 248 -3.26 -20.97 14.01
CA PRO A 248 -4.31 -20.02 13.65
C PRO A 248 -4.08 -18.58 14.14
N ILE A 249 -3.02 -18.33 14.90
CA ILE A 249 -2.58 -16.99 15.33
C ILE A 249 -1.26 -16.65 14.66
N LEU A 250 -1.19 -15.48 14.00
CA LEU A 250 0.04 -14.90 13.48
C LEU A 250 0.35 -13.60 14.22
N VAL A 251 1.49 -13.54 14.89
CA VAL A 251 2.01 -12.33 15.53
C VAL A 251 3.05 -11.70 14.61
N ALA A 252 2.91 -10.41 14.30
CA ALA A 252 3.82 -9.76 13.38
C ALA A 252 3.95 -8.25 13.65
N THR A 253 4.92 -7.61 13.02
CA THR A 253 4.97 -6.16 12.87
C THR A 253 4.20 -5.73 11.60
N THR A 254 4.35 -4.47 11.18
CA THR A 254 3.78 -3.94 9.93
C THR A 254 4.21 -4.69 8.66
N VAL A 255 5.16 -5.61 8.74
CA VAL A 255 5.60 -6.45 7.61
C VAL A 255 4.43 -7.17 6.92
N ILE A 256 3.34 -7.46 7.64
CA ILE A 256 2.13 -8.06 7.06
C ILE A 256 1.28 -7.09 6.22
N GLU A 257 1.59 -5.80 6.19
CA GLU A 257 0.94 -4.85 5.28
C GLU A 257 1.09 -5.28 3.81
N VAL A 258 2.17 -6.01 3.49
CA VAL A 258 2.48 -6.48 2.14
C VAL A 258 2.61 -8.00 2.14
N GLY A 259 1.71 -8.71 1.46
CA GLY A 259 1.92 -10.14 1.35
C GLY A 259 0.69 -10.99 1.04
N VAL A 260 0.68 -12.18 1.63
CA VAL A 260 -0.22 -13.28 1.31
C VAL A 260 -1.67 -12.95 1.63
N ASP A 261 -2.55 -13.24 0.69
CA ASP A 261 -3.99 -13.22 0.91
C ASP A 261 -4.41 -14.47 1.70
N VAL A 262 -5.01 -14.28 2.87
CA VAL A 262 -5.55 -15.35 3.71
C VAL A 262 -7.07 -15.10 3.90
N PRO A 263 -7.92 -15.66 3.04
CA PRO A 263 -9.36 -15.42 3.08
C PRO A 263 -10.03 -15.85 4.40
N GLU A 264 -9.44 -16.80 5.10
CA GLU A 264 -9.91 -17.32 6.39
C GLU A 264 -9.57 -16.38 7.56
N ALA A 265 -8.77 -15.33 7.36
CA ALA A 265 -8.47 -14.35 8.39
C ALA A 265 -9.71 -13.49 8.69
N THR A 266 -10.27 -13.67 9.88
CA THR A 266 -11.52 -13.02 10.32
C THR A 266 -11.31 -12.04 11.46
N MET A 267 -10.13 -12.03 12.10
CA MET A 267 -9.86 -11.12 13.20
C MET A 267 -8.47 -10.50 13.09
N MET A 268 -8.42 -9.18 13.33
CA MET A 268 -7.21 -8.38 13.44
C MET A 268 -7.16 -7.75 14.81
N ILE A 269 -6.07 -7.93 15.55
CA ILE A 269 -5.77 -7.25 16.81
C ILE A 269 -4.53 -6.40 16.57
N ILE A 270 -4.61 -5.11 16.82
CA ILE A 270 -3.50 -4.16 16.67
C ILE A 270 -3.16 -3.66 18.07
N LEU A 271 -2.03 -4.08 18.61
CA LEU A 271 -1.56 -3.66 19.93
C LEU A 271 -0.84 -2.31 19.81
N ASP A 272 -0.98 -1.46 20.80
CA ASP A 272 -0.48 -0.07 20.80
C ASP A 272 -0.90 0.68 19.52
N ALA A 273 -2.17 0.61 19.17
CA ALA A 273 -2.73 1.15 17.93
C ALA A 273 -2.50 2.66 17.75
N GLN A 274 -2.30 3.42 18.85
CA GLN A 274 -1.95 4.85 18.82
C GLN A 274 -0.60 5.14 18.13
N GLN A 275 0.27 4.13 18.01
CA GLN A 275 1.57 4.25 17.36
C GLN A 275 1.49 4.15 15.82
N PHE A 276 0.33 3.81 15.27
CA PHE A 276 0.15 3.65 13.83
C PHE A 276 -0.60 4.83 13.22
N GLY A 277 -0.20 5.24 12.03
CA GLY A 277 -0.94 6.21 11.22
C GLY A 277 -2.26 5.63 10.71
N LEU A 278 -3.24 6.50 10.39
CA LEU A 278 -4.56 6.05 9.88
C LEU A 278 -4.44 5.20 8.61
N SER A 279 -3.53 5.54 7.72
CA SER A 279 -3.26 4.77 6.51
C SER A 279 -2.76 3.36 6.82
N GLN A 280 -1.85 3.20 7.80
CA GLN A 280 -1.35 1.90 8.24
C GLN A 280 -2.45 1.07 8.91
N LEU A 281 -3.22 1.69 9.83
CA LEU A 281 -4.37 1.04 10.46
C LEU A 281 -5.38 0.55 9.42
N HIS A 282 -5.64 1.36 8.38
CA HIS A 282 -6.54 0.99 7.28
C HIS A 282 -6.00 -0.19 6.46
N GLN A 283 -4.72 -0.20 6.12
CA GLN A 283 -4.06 -1.31 5.40
C GLN A 283 -4.08 -2.60 6.23
N LEU A 284 -3.77 -2.53 7.54
CA LEU A 284 -3.84 -3.67 8.45
C LEU A 284 -5.26 -4.22 8.54
N ARG A 285 -6.28 -3.35 8.74
CA ARG A 285 -7.69 -3.77 8.72
C ARG A 285 -8.07 -4.45 7.42
N GLY A 286 -7.54 -4.00 6.29
CA GLY A 286 -7.75 -4.58 4.97
C GLY A 286 -7.17 -6.00 4.78
N ARG A 287 -6.37 -6.50 5.74
CA ARG A 287 -5.88 -7.89 5.73
C ARG A 287 -6.93 -8.91 6.18
N VAL A 288 -7.99 -8.46 6.82
CA VAL A 288 -9.16 -9.28 7.17
C VAL A 288 -10.38 -8.85 6.35
N GLY A 289 -11.46 -9.64 6.37
CA GLY A 289 -12.68 -9.32 5.61
C GLY A 289 -12.56 -9.61 4.10
N ARG A 290 -11.73 -10.57 3.73
CA ARG A 290 -11.53 -10.97 2.32
C ARG A 290 -12.45 -12.11 1.88
N SER A 291 -13.27 -12.61 2.79
CA SER A 291 -14.30 -13.62 2.54
C SER A 291 -15.71 -13.08 2.82
N SER A 292 -16.73 -13.91 2.65
CA SER A 292 -18.12 -13.57 3.01
C SER A 292 -18.41 -13.61 4.51
N ARG A 293 -17.41 -14.03 5.34
CA ARG A 293 -17.54 -14.07 6.79
C ARG A 293 -17.46 -12.67 7.39
N GLN A 294 -18.19 -12.44 8.48
CA GLN A 294 -18.03 -11.22 9.27
C GLN A 294 -16.62 -11.17 9.86
N SER A 295 -15.95 -10.06 9.75
CA SER A 295 -14.61 -9.87 10.28
C SER A 295 -14.54 -8.70 11.25
N ILE A 296 -13.58 -8.77 12.17
CA ILE A 296 -13.43 -7.86 13.30
C ILE A 296 -12.00 -7.31 13.32
N CYS A 297 -11.87 -6.01 13.59
CA CYS A 297 -10.61 -5.36 13.89
C CYS A 297 -10.67 -4.75 15.28
N MET A 298 -9.70 -5.03 16.14
CA MET A 298 -9.57 -4.47 17.48
C MET A 298 -8.31 -3.64 17.58
N ALA A 299 -8.46 -2.33 17.76
CA ALA A 299 -7.38 -1.38 17.99
C ALA A 299 -7.19 -1.20 19.50
N VAL A 300 -6.13 -1.78 20.04
CA VAL A 300 -5.83 -1.76 21.47
C VAL A 300 -4.89 -0.60 21.76
N HIS A 301 -5.20 0.19 22.78
CA HIS A 301 -4.38 1.33 23.21
C HIS A 301 -4.23 1.35 24.74
N PRO A 302 -3.17 1.96 25.31
CA PRO A 302 -3.05 2.17 26.75
C PRO A 302 -4.12 3.16 27.24
N SER A 303 -4.49 3.09 28.54
CA SER A 303 -5.56 3.94 29.11
C SER A 303 -5.28 5.45 28.98
N VAL A 304 -4.04 5.84 28.83
CA VAL A 304 -3.65 7.25 28.64
C VAL A 304 -3.01 7.40 27.26
N ILE A 305 -3.65 8.16 26.41
CA ILE A 305 -3.16 8.55 25.07
C ILE A 305 -3.44 10.04 24.85
N SER A 306 -2.78 10.65 23.88
CA SER A 306 -3.04 12.05 23.51
C SER A 306 -4.42 12.22 22.86
N ASP A 307 -4.97 13.43 22.92
CA ASP A 307 -6.24 13.79 22.28
C ASP A 307 -6.18 13.51 20.75
N THR A 308 -5.04 13.76 20.12
CA THR A 308 -4.83 13.49 18.70
C THR A 308 -4.90 12.00 18.40
N SER A 309 -4.30 11.15 19.24
CA SER A 309 -4.37 9.70 19.10
C SER A 309 -5.77 9.17 19.34
N ALA A 310 -6.49 9.71 20.33
CA ALA A 310 -7.88 9.37 20.57
C ALA A 310 -8.78 9.69 19.36
N GLN A 311 -8.66 10.90 18.80
CA GLN A 311 -9.39 11.31 17.60
C GLN A 311 -9.05 10.43 16.38
N ARG A 312 -7.77 10.03 16.23
CA ARG A 312 -7.33 9.13 15.18
C ARG A 312 -7.98 7.76 15.29
N LEU A 313 -7.99 7.16 16.48
CA LEU A 313 -8.59 5.84 16.72
C LEU A 313 -10.12 5.90 16.59
N GLU A 314 -10.76 6.99 16.99
CA GLU A 314 -12.20 7.21 16.79
C GLU A 314 -12.53 7.32 15.28
N ALA A 315 -11.77 8.08 14.51
CA ALA A 315 -11.91 8.16 13.06
C ALA A 315 -11.76 6.78 12.41
N PHE A 316 -10.75 6.01 12.84
CA PHE A 316 -10.52 4.64 12.36
C PHE A 316 -11.69 3.70 12.64
N ALA A 317 -12.32 3.80 13.81
CA ALA A 317 -13.46 2.97 14.17
C ALA A 317 -14.75 3.39 13.46
N SER A 318 -14.93 4.68 13.20
CA SER A 318 -16.18 5.24 12.64
C SER A 318 -16.31 5.03 11.13
N SER A 319 -15.21 4.85 10.39
CA SER A 319 -15.24 4.71 8.93
C SER A 319 -14.43 3.51 8.42
N THR A 320 -14.99 2.85 7.41
CA THR A 320 -14.28 1.84 6.61
C THR A 320 -13.80 2.40 5.27
N ASP A 321 -14.19 3.62 4.91
CA ASP A 321 -13.77 4.30 3.69
C ASP A 321 -12.36 4.88 3.87
N GLY A 322 -11.43 4.38 3.07
CA GLY A 322 -10.05 4.81 3.13
C GLY A 322 -9.84 6.29 2.77
N PHE A 323 -10.68 6.87 1.89
CA PHE A 323 -10.57 8.30 1.55
C PHE A 323 -10.99 9.19 2.71
N VAL A 324 -12.08 8.83 3.41
CA VAL A 324 -12.50 9.53 4.64
C VAL A 324 -11.40 9.46 5.70
N LEU A 325 -10.74 8.30 5.84
CA LEU A 325 -9.62 8.15 6.77
C LEU A 325 -8.39 8.95 6.35
N ALA A 326 -8.09 9.02 5.04
CA ALA A 326 -6.97 9.81 4.55
C ALA A 326 -7.21 11.32 4.74
N GLU A 327 -8.44 11.80 4.54
CA GLU A 327 -8.84 13.19 4.83
C GLU A 327 -8.74 13.49 6.33
N ALA A 328 -9.18 12.56 7.18
CA ALA A 328 -9.05 12.69 8.63
C ALA A 328 -7.57 12.72 9.07
N ASP A 329 -6.71 11.86 8.49
CA ASP A 329 -5.27 11.85 8.77
C ASP A 329 -4.62 13.18 8.35
N LEU A 330 -5.02 13.71 7.20
CA LEU A 330 -4.56 14.99 6.71
C LEU A 330 -4.95 16.15 7.66
N ALA A 331 -6.19 16.14 8.14
CA ALA A 331 -6.69 17.16 9.07
C ALA A 331 -5.99 17.10 10.45
N LEU A 332 -5.61 15.91 10.92
CA LEU A 332 -4.92 15.69 12.19
C LEU A 332 -3.42 16.01 12.13
N ARG A 333 -2.80 15.99 10.95
CA ARG A 333 -1.41 16.36 10.74
C ARG A 333 -1.25 17.88 10.61
N ARG A 334 -0.16 18.44 11.14
CA ARG A 334 0.20 19.82 10.86
C ARG A 334 0.69 19.93 9.41
N GLU A 335 0.42 21.04 8.76
CA GLU A 335 0.77 21.30 7.35
C GLU A 335 2.23 20.97 6.97
N GLY A 336 3.17 21.21 7.90
CA GLY A 336 4.59 20.89 7.72
C GLY A 336 4.92 19.41 7.62
N ASP A 337 4.11 18.54 8.24
CA ASP A 337 4.36 17.10 8.29
C ASP A 337 3.86 16.40 7.01
N VAL A 338 2.87 16.96 6.33
CA VAL A 338 2.27 16.38 5.12
C VAL A 338 3.23 16.42 3.92
N LEU A 339 3.99 17.51 3.81
CA LEU A 339 4.94 17.70 2.71
C LEU A 339 6.34 17.20 3.07
N GLY A 340 6.67 17.10 4.38
CA GLY A 340 7.95 16.63 4.89
C GLY A 340 8.16 15.11 4.77
N SER A 341 7.10 14.31 4.88
CA SER A 341 7.17 12.85 4.67
C SER A 341 7.31 12.44 3.19
N ALA A 342 6.92 13.32 2.27
CA ALA A 342 7.11 13.12 0.84
C ALA A 342 8.48 13.64 0.34
N GLN A 343 9.10 14.59 1.07
CA GLN A 343 10.44 15.12 0.73
C GLN A 343 11.06 15.79 1.97
N SER A 344 12.16 15.28 2.42
CA SER A 344 13.00 15.92 3.45
C SER A 344 13.38 17.36 3.06
N GLY A 345 12.80 18.35 3.75
CA GLY A 345 13.42 19.65 3.92
C GLY A 345 12.93 20.85 3.13
N LYS A 346 11.71 20.88 2.53
CA LYS A 346 11.21 22.13 1.90
C LYS A 346 9.77 22.46 2.29
N THR A 347 9.53 23.71 2.68
CA THR A 347 8.22 24.35 2.88
C THR A 347 7.30 24.16 1.67
N SER A 348 5.97 24.12 1.89
CA SER A 348 4.93 24.06 0.85
C SER A 348 5.28 24.98 -0.32
N ARG A 349 5.29 24.43 -1.55
CA ARG A 349 5.55 25.21 -2.78
C ARG A 349 4.36 26.04 -3.21
N LEU A 350 3.19 25.79 -2.65
CA LEU A 350 2.01 26.63 -2.84
C LEU A 350 2.21 27.92 -2.04
N ARG A 351 2.40 29.04 -2.72
CA ARG A 351 2.68 30.35 -2.09
C ARG A 351 1.50 30.86 -1.26
N PHE A 352 0.25 30.52 -1.64
CA PHE A 352 -0.96 31.12 -1.11
C PHE A 352 -2.02 30.08 -0.68
N LEU A 353 -1.87 28.81 -1.06
CA LEU A 353 -2.85 27.76 -0.81
C LEU A 353 -2.31 26.70 0.12
N SER A 354 -3.18 26.20 0.97
CA SER A 354 -2.95 25.05 1.83
C SER A 354 -3.62 23.83 1.23
N VAL A 355 -2.85 22.77 0.97
CA VAL A 355 -3.40 21.51 0.44
C VAL A 355 -4.51 20.94 1.34
N VAL A 356 -4.41 21.21 2.65
CA VAL A 356 -5.36 20.75 3.67
C VAL A 356 -6.66 21.56 3.64
N ARG A 357 -6.55 22.91 3.55
CA ARG A 357 -7.70 23.82 3.70
C ARG A 357 -8.34 24.18 2.38
N ASP A 358 -7.55 24.27 1.32
CA ASP A 358 -7.97 24.89 0.06
C ASP A 358 -8.14 23.85 -1.06
N GLY A 359 -8.39 22.58 -0.71
CA GLY A 359 -8.53 21.47 -1.66
C GLY A 359 -9.55 21.73 -2.77
N ALA A 360 -10.69 22.34 -2.43
CA ALA A 360 -11.72 22.70 -3.41
C ALA A 360 -11.22 23.78 -4.43
N ILE A 361 -10.43 24.75 -3.94
CA ILE A 361 -9.84 25.79 -4.82
C ILE A 361 -8.81 25.17 -5.74
N ILE A 362 -8.01 24.22 -5.26
CA ILE A 362 -7.01 23.50 -6.08
C ILE A 362 -7.70 22.69 -7.18
N GLU A 363 -8.83 22.04 -6.86
CA GLU A 363 -9.62 21.28 -7.84
C GLU A 363 -10.21 22.20 -8.91
N GLU A 364 -10.85 23.31 -8.53
CA GLU A 364 -11.41 24.30 -9.44
C GLU A 364 -10.33 24.95 -10.34
N ALA A 365 -9.16 25.29 -9.76
CA ALA A 365 -8.05 25.85 -10.50
C ALA A 365 -7.52 24.87 -11.55
N ARG A 366 -7.44 23.57 -11.24
CA ARG A 366 -7.01 22.54 -12.18
C ARG A 366 -8.01 22.36 -13.33
N GLU A 367 -9.31 22.29 -13.02
CA GLU A 367 -10.35 22.20 -14.05
C GLU A 367 -10.29 23.39 -15.01
N SER A 368 -10.20 24.61 -14.46
CA SER A 368 -10.09 25.85 -15.25
C SER A 368 -8.81 25.88 -16.10
N ALA A 369 -7.66 25.44 -15.55
CA ALA A 369 -6.41 25.33 -16.30
C ALA A 369 -6.52 24.30 -17.42
N GLY A 370 -7.15 23.15 -17.17
CA GLY A 370 -7.39 22.12 -18.18
C GLY A 370 -8.24 22.58 -19.34
N GLU A 371 -9.34 23.29 -19.06
CA GLU A 371 -10.21 23.90 -20.07
C GLU A 371 -9.46 24.95 -20.91
N LEU A 372 -8.66 25.78 -20.24
CA LEU A 372 -7.89 26.82 -20.89
C LEU A 372 -6.82 26.25 -21.84
N ILE A 373 -6.05 25.24 -21.39
CA ILE A 373 -5.05 24.57 -22.21
C ILE A 373 -5.70 23.78 -23.36
N ALA A 374 -6.86 23.14 -23.12
CA ALA A 374 -7.59 22.47 -24.20
C ALA A 374 -8.07 23.40 -25.28
N ALA A 375 -8.45 24.65 -24.92
CA ALA A 375 -8.90 25.67 -25.85
C ALA A 375 -7.74 26.38 -26.56
N ASP A 376 -6.64 26.65 -25.85
CA ASP A 376 -5.44 27.33 -26.38
C ASP A 376 -4.16 26.70 -25.82
N PRO A 377 -3.67 25.59 -26.43
CA PRO A 377 -2.49 24.87 -25.96
C PRO A 377 -1.20 25.71 -25.90
N SER A 378 -1.13 26.76 -26.70
CA SER A 378 0.03 27.67 -26.77
C SER A 378 -0.09 28.87 -25.83
N LEU A 379 -1.23 29.08 -25.19
CA LEU A 379 -1.57 30.25 -24.40
C LEU A 379 -1.37 31.58 -25.16
N ALA A 380 -1.55 31.54 -26.48
CA ALA A 380 -1.35 32.74 -27.35
C ALA A 380 -2.34 33.86 -27.00
N SER A 381 -3.53 33.51 -26.54
CA SER A 381 -4.56 34.47 -26.08
C SER A 381 -4.29 34.99 -24.64
N TYR A 382 -3.30 34.43 -23.94
CA TYR A 382 -2.96 34.77 -22.55
C TYR A 382 -1.47 35.00 -22.36
N PRO A 383 -0.89 36.04 -23.01
CA PRO A 383 0.57 36.24 -23.05
C PRO A 383 1.20 36.51 -21.70
N GLU A 384 0.47 37.12 -20.75
CA GLU A 384 0.98 37.38 -19.40
C GLU A 384 1.09 36.04 -18.58
N LEU A 385 0.14 35.13 -18.76
CA LEU A 385 0.18 33.82 -18.15
C LEU A 385 1.33 32.99 -18.75
N ALA A 386 1.49 33.02 -20.08
CA ALA A 386 2.61 32.35 -20.77
C ALA A 386 3.96 32.88 -20.29
N ALA A 387 4.09 34.21 -20.13
CA ALA A 387 5.31 34.83 -19.61
C ALA A 387 5.60 34.40 -18.17
N SER A 388 4.58 34.37 -17.28
CA SER A 388 4.72 33.93 -15.87
C SER A 388 5.15 32.48 -15.78
N LEU A 389 4.70 31.59 -16.64
CA LEU A 389 5.11 30.17 -16.69
C LEU A 389 6.57 30.05 -17.20
N ASN A 390 6.99 30.85 -18.15
CA ASN A 390 8.36 30.85 -18.66
C ASN A 390 9.37 31.41 -17.66
N ASP A 391 8.95 32.34 -16.78
CA ASP A 391 9.77 32.90 -15.71
C ASP A 391 9.91 31.94 -14.50
N ALA A 392 9.08 30.89 -14.43
CA ALA A 392 9.29 29.83 -13.45
C ALA A 392 10.66 29.18 -13.71
N SER A 393 11.49 29.09 -12.68
CA SER A 393 12.86 28.57 -12.81
C SER A 393 12.86 27.19 -13.47
N SER A 394 13.84 26.92 -14.31
CA SER A 394 13.99 25.63 -14.99
C SER A 394 14.02 24.43 -14.03
N GLU A 395 14.44 24.63 -12.79
CA GLU A 395 14.38 23.62 -11.72
C GLU A 395 12.94 23.34 -11.25
N GLU A 396 12.05 24.33 -11.27
CA GLU A 396 10.65 24.16 -10.92
C GLU A 396 9.88 23.47 -12.04
N LEU A 397 10.16 23.76 -13.28
CA LEU A 397 9.57 23.11 -14.46
C LEU A 397 10.05 21.67 -14.62
N VAL A 398 11.35 21.42 -14.47
CA VAL A 398 11.93 20.06 -14.50
C VAL A 398 11.36 19.18 -13.38
N TRP A 399 10.94 19.78 -12.26
CA TRP A 399 10.29 19.04 -11.20
C TRP A 399 8.82 18.73 -11.50
N MET A 400 8.11 19.62 -12.19
CA MET A 400 6.73 19.37 -12.67
C MET A 400 6.68 18.31 -13.77
N GLU A 401 7.72 18.22 -14.60
CA GLU A 401 7.88 17.15 -15.61
C GLU A 401 8.28 15.79 -15.00
N ARG A 402 8.80 15.79 -13.75
CA ARG A 402 9.29 14.60 -13.04
C ARG A 402 8.36 14.13 -11.90
N SER A 403 7.22 14.79 -11.69
CA SER A 403 6.19 14.39 -10.73
C SER A 403 5.18 13.51 -11.41
#